data_d8397ea98e2eec7f321bd601c73fabb2
#
_entry.id   d8397ea98e2eec7f321bd601c73fabb2
#
_cell.length_a   1.000
_cell.length_b   1.000
_cell.length_c   1.000
_cell.angle_alpha   90.00
_cell.angle_beta   90.00
_cell.angle_gamma   90.00
#
_symmetry.space_group_name_H-M   'P 1'
#
loop_
_entity.id
_entity.type
_entity.pdbx_description
1 polymer ?
#
loop_
_entity_poly.entity_id
_entity_poly.type
_entity_poly.pdbx_seq_one_letter_code
_entity_poly.pdbx_strand_id
1 'polypeptide(L)'
;MRRIEVVTGVLNSVVQLIVSLPKQTSITTRMTSDGAGREVVCFEIDVHESDRGKLIGKGGANMRAIRVLLNSAGYLSGARYRVNCKDESGAGPAVRPGQRLDG
;
A
#
# COMPACT_ATOMS: atom_id res chain seq x y z
N MET A 1 6.73 0.83 21.77
CA MET A 1 6.81 0.77 20.30
C MET A 1 5.81 1.72 19.69
N ARG A 2 6.25 2.49 18.72
CA ARG A 2 5.36 3.45 18.07
C ARG A 2 4.37 2.71 17.18
N ARG A 3 3.18 3.27 17.08
CA ARG A 3 2.14 2.63 16.28
C ARG A 3 2.56 2.45 14.82
N ILE A 4 3.28 3.44 14.27
CA ILE A 4 3.72 3.35 12.88
C ILE A 4 4.65 2.15 12.68
N GLU A 5 5.45 1.81 13.68
CA GLU A 5 6.34 0.65 13.59
C GLU A 5 5.54 -0.64 13.58
N VAL A 6 4.48 -0.68 14.37
CA VAL A 6 3.61 -1.85 14.41
C VAL A 6 2.92 -2.03 13.06
N VAL A 7 2.38 -0.95 12.52
CA VAL A 7 1.69 -0.99 11.23
C VAL A 7 2.65 -1.39 10.12
N THR A 8 3.86 -0.85 10.13
CA THR A 8 4.87 -1.19 9.12
C THR A 8 5.20 -2.68 9.19
N GLY A 9 5.34 -3.21 10.40
CA GLY A 9 5.63 -4.63 10.59
C GLY A 9 4.51 -5.52 10.06
N VAL A 10 3.27 -5.16 10.34
CA VAL A 10 2.13 -5.92 9.86
C VAL A 10 2.06 -5.86 8.33
N LEU A 11 2.24 -4.67 7.77
CA LEU A 11 2.20 -4.51 6.32
C LEU A 11 3.29 -5.35 5.66
N ASN A 12 4.50 -5.31 6.21
CA ASN A 12 5.59 -6.10 5.68
C ASN A 12 5.27 -7.60 5.75
N SER A 13 4.68 -8.06 6.85
CA SER A 13 4.33 -9.48 6.99
C SER A 13 3.30 -9.90 5.96
N VAL A 14 2.30 -9.05 5.72
CA VAL A 14 1.28 -9.36 4.72
C VAL A 14 1.88 -9.44 3.33
N VAL A 15 2.74 -8.48 2.99
CA VAL A 15 3.39 -8.46 1.68
C VAL A 15 4.26 -9.71 1.50
N GLN A 16 4.99 -10.10 2.54
CA GLN A 16 5.85 -11.27 2.48
C GLN A 16 5.08 -12.56 2.22
N LEU A 17 3.81 -12.61 2.62
CA LEU A 17 2.97 -13.78 2.35
C LEU A 17 2.59 -13.87 0.88
N ILE A 18 2.61 -12.78 0.16
CA ILE A 18 2.11 -12.71 -1.21
C ILE A 18 3.24 -12.86 -2.24
N VAL A 19 4.39 -12.23 -1.97
CA VAL A 19 5.43 -12.14 -3.00
C VAL A 19 6.28 -13.39 -3.07
N SER A 20 6.83 -13.63 -4.26
CA SER A 20 7.75 -14.75 -4.49
C SER A 20 9.19 -14.37 -4.24
N LEU A 21 9.50 -13.07 -4.34
CA LEU A 21 10.87 -12.57 -4.22
C LEU A 21 10.96 -11.57 -3.07
N PRO A 22 10.86 -12.06 -1.83
CA PRO A 22 10.83 -11.15 -0.68
C PRO A 22 12.10 -10.32 -0.51
N LYS A 23 13.23 -10.80 -0.98
CA LYS A 23 14.47 -10.04 -0.88
C LYS A 23 14.52 -8.87 -1.84
N GLN A 24 13.61 -8.83 -2.80
CA GLN A 24 13.50 -7.71 -3.73
C GLN A 24 12.27 -6.87 -3.43
N THR A 25 11.82 -6.93 -2.19
CA THR A 25 10.65 -6.18 -1.73
C THR A 25 11.10 -5.17 -0.70
N SER A 26 10.62 -3.96 -0.82
CA SER A 26 10.89 -2.93 0.17
C SER A 26 9.64 -2.10 0.39
N ILE A 27 9.55 -1.49 1.57
CA ILE A 27 8.43 -0.61 1.90
C ILE A 27 9.05 0.70 2.38
N THR A 28 8.70 1.77 1.69
CA THR A 28 9.17 3.11 2.03
C THR A 28 8.05 3.84 2.75
N THR A 29 8.38 4.54 3.81
CA THR A 29 7.43 5.29 4.61
C THR A 29 7.72 6.76 4.50
N ARG A 30 6.68 7.56 4.29
CA ARG A 30 6.82 9.02 4.22
C ARG A 30 5.68 9.64 4.99
N MET A 31 5.97 10.69 5.73
CA MET A 31 4.96 11.38 6.53
C MET A 31 4.69 12.75 5.95
N THR A 32 3.42 13.12 5.95
CA THR A 32 2.97 14.42 5.46
C THR A 32 1.73 14.84 6.25
N SER A 33 1.12 15.95 5.88
CA SER A 33 -0.10 16.43 6.51
C SER A 33 -1.18 16.61 5.46
N ASP A 34 -2.42 16.37 5.84
CA ASP A 34 -3.51 16.67 4.94
C ASP A 34 -3.91 18.14 5.09
N GLY A 35 -4.91 18.57 4.34
CA GLY A 35 -5.35 19.97 4.38
C GLY A 35 -5.93 20.39 5.71
N ALA A 36 -6.29 19.45 6.57
CA ALA A 36 -6.82 19.74 7.89
C ALA A 36 -5.74 19.68 8.98
N GLY A 37 -4.49 19.50 8.59
CA GLY A 37 -3.40 19.41 9.54
C GLY A 37 -3.23 18.05 10.19
N ARG A 38 -3.96 17.04 9.70
CA ARG A 38 -3.88 15.70 10.26
C ARG A 38 -2.68 14.98 9.66
N GLU A 39 -2.00 14.20 10.49
CA GLU A 39 -0.85 13.43 10.02
C GLU A 39 -1.29 12.35 9.04
N VAL A 40 -0.58 12.24 7.92
CA VAL A 40 -0.80 11.21 6.93
C VAL A 40 0.48 10.43 6.78
N VAL A 41 0.40 9.12 6.92
CA VAL A 41 1.55 8.24 6.76
C VAL A 41 1.35 7.48 5.46
N CYS A 42 2.30 7.64 4.53
CA CYS A 42 2.22 7.03 3.22
C CYS A 42 3.23 5.90 3.13
N PHE A 43 2.74 4.72 2.80
CA PHE A 43 3.60 3.56 2.57
C PHE A 43 3.63 3.27 1.07
N GLU A 44 4.82 3.11 0.53
CA GLU A 44 4.97 2.68 -0.85
C GLU A 44 5.65 1.33 -0.86
N ILE A 45 4.99 0.35 -1.47
CA ILE A 45 5.49 -1.02 -1.55
C ILE A 45 6.13 -1.20 -2.91
N ASP A 46 7.41 -1.56 -2.91
CA ASP A 46 8.16 -1.81 -4.13
C ASP A 46 8.49 -3.29 -4.16
N VAL A 47 8.02 -4.00 -5.18
CA VAL A 47 8.26 -5.43 -5.35
C VAL A 47 8.85 -5.65 -6.72
N HIS A 48 9.45 -6.83 -6.91
CA HIS A 48 9.93 -7.21 -8.23
C HIS A 48 8.74 -7.20 -9.20
N GLU A 49 8.99 -6.82 -10.45
CA GLU A 49 7.90 -6.65 -11.40
C GLU A 49 7.10 -7.94 -11.58
N SER A 50 7.72 -9.11 -11.44
CA SER A 50 7.01 -10.37 -11.56
C SER A 50 6.03 -10.61 -10.41
N ASP A 51 6.19 -9.89 -9.30
CA ASP A 51 5.30 -10.01 -8.15
C ASP A 51 4.24 -8.92 -8.10
N ARG A 52 4.35 -7.92 -8.96
CA ARG A 52 3.44 -6.77 -8.90
C ARG A 52 1.99 -7.18 -9.06
N GLY A 53 1.70 -8.04 -10.03
CA GLY A 53 0.35 -8.52 -10.25
C GLY A 53 -0.18 -9.31 -9.07
N LYS A 54 0.69 -10.09 -8.42
CA LYS A 54 0.29 -10.86 -7.25
C LYS A 54 -0.06 -9.94 -6.09
N LEU A 55 0.74 -8.91 -5.88
CA LEU A 55 0.49 -7.97 -4.80
C LEU A 55 -0.81 -7.22 -5.02
N ILE A 56 -1.03 -6.74 -6.23
CA ILE A 56 -2.24 -5.99 -6.55
C ILE A 56 -3.46 -6.90 -6.45
N GLY A 57 -3.31 -8.14 -6.96
CA GLY A 57 -4.38 -9.11 -6.94
C GLY A 57 -5.35 -8.94 -8.09
N LYS A 58 -6.15 -9.94 -8.32
CA LYS A 58 -7.11 -9.93 -9.39
C LYS A 58 -8.08 -8.77 -9.18
N GLY A 59 -8.20 -7.92 -10.17
CA GLY A 59 -9.06 -6.74 -10.07
C GLY A 59 -8.68 -5.80 -8.94
N GLY A 60 -7.44 -5.87 -8.47
CA GLY A 60 -6.99 -5.00 -7.39
C GLY A 60 -7.40 -5.46 -6.00
N ALA A 61 -7.87 -6.70 -5.87
CA ALA A 61 -8.46 -7.18 -4.61
C ALA A 61 -7.50 -7.12 -3.42
N ASN A 62 -6.23 -7.51 -3.64
CA ASN A 62 -5.28 -7.53 -2.54
C ASN A 62 -4.94 -6.14 -2.06
N MET A 63 -4.72 -5.20 -2.98
CA MET A 63 -4.43 -3.83 -2.58
C MET A 63 -5.63 -3.17 -1.89
N ARG A 64 -6.85 -3.48 -2.36
CA ARG A 64 -8.03 -2.96 -1.67
C ARG A 64 -8.13 -3.49 -0.25
N ALA A 65 -7.87 -4.79 -0.06
CA ALA A 65 -7.93 -5.39 1.26
C ALA A 65 -6.88 -4.78 2.19
N ILE A 66 -5.67 -4.56 1.68
CA ILE A 66 -4.61 -3.93 2.45
C ILE A 66 -5.02 -2.52 2.86
N ARG A 67 -5.59 -1.77 1.92
CA ARG A 67 -6.03 -0.40 2.22
C ARG A 67 -7.13 -0.36 3.26
N VAL A 68 -8.09 -1.28 3.19
CA VAL A 68 -9.15 -1.36 4.20
C VAL A 68 -8.57 -1.63 5.57
N LEU A 69 -7.63 -2.58 5.65
CA LEU A 69 -6.99 -2.91 6.92
C LEU A 69 -6.27 -1.71 7.51
N LEU A 70 -5.50 -0.99 6.70
CA LEU A 70 -4.76 0.15 7.20
C LEU A 70 -5.65 1.34 7.51
N ASN A 71 -6.73 1.52 6.77
CA ASN A 71 -7.69 2.57 7.09
C ASN A 71 -8.34 2.31 8.47
N SER A 72 -8.63 1.05 8.76
CA SER A 72 -9.18 0.70 10.08
C SER A 72 -8.19 1.02 11.19
N ALA A 73 -6.92 0.68 10.97
CA ALA A 73 -5.89 0.99 11.96
C ALA A 73 -5.74 2.49 12.15
N GLY A 74 -5.80 3.24 11.06
CA GLY A 74 -5.70 4.69 11.10
C GLY A 74 -6.86 5.33 11.86
N TYR A 75 -8.05 4.84 11.60
CA TYR A 75 -9.24 5.36 12.28
C TYR A 75 -9.09 5.23 13.79
N LEU A 76 -8.63 4.08 14.25
CA LEU A 76 -8.49 3.83 15.67
C LEU A 76 -7.38 4.67 16.32
N SER A 77 -6.37 5.06 15.55
CA SER A 77 -5.25 5.80 16.10
C SER A 77 -5.32 7.30 15.84
N GLY A 78 -6.30 7.74 15.05
CA GLY A 78 -6.42 9.15 14.71
C GLY A 78 -5.47 9.59 13.60
N ALA A 79 -4.77 8.66 12.97
CA ALA A 79 -3.88 8.96 11.85
C ALA A 79 -4.52 8.50 10.56
N ARG A 80 -4.00 8.98 9.45
CA ARG A 80 -4.41 8.49 8.14
C ARG A 80 -3.28 7.70 7.54
N TYR A 81 -3.57 6.51 7.06
CA TYR A 81 -2.59 5.67 6.40
C TYR A 81 -2.96 5.51 4.95
N ARG A 82 -1.97 5.69 4.06
CA ARG A 82 -2.13 5.48 2.63
C ARG A 82 -1.12 4.45 2.18
N VAL A 83 -1.55 3.56 1.29
CA VAL A 83 -0.68 2.49 0.80
C VAL A 83 -0.77 2.46 -0.71
N ASN A 84 0.37 2.50 -1.36
CA ASN A 84 0.46 2.39 -2.81
C ASN A 84 1.49 1.36 -3.17
N CYS A 85 1.25 0.67 -4.27
CA CYS A 85 2.25 -0.20 -4.86
C CYS A 85 3.01 0.63 -5.89
N LYS A 86 4.33 0.66 -5.82
CA LYS A 86 5.12 1.41 -6.78
C LYS A 86 4.80 0.91 -8.17
N ASP A 87 4.59 1.83 -9.08
CA ASP A 87 4.23 1.55 -10.48
C ASP A 87 2.89 0.84 -10.62
N GLU A 88 2.03 0.96 -9.63
CA GLU A 88 0.72 0.32 -9.67
C GLU A 88 -0.08 0.76 -10.89
N SER A 89 -0.12 2.06 -11.16
CA SER A 89 -0.85 2.56 -12.30
C SER A 89 -0.15 2.23 -13.60
N GLY A 90 1.16 2.05 -13.57
CA GLY A 90 1.90 1.64 -14.75
C GLY A 90 1.78 0.18 -15.04
N ALA A 91 1.39 -0.62 -14.06
CA ALA A 91 1.24 -2.03 -14.27
C ALA A 91 -0.05 -2.34 -15.01
N GLY A 92 -1.01 -1.49 -14.87
CA GLY A 92 -2.22 -1.69 -15.54
C GLY A 92 -2.13 -0.98 -16.81
N PRO A 93 -2.94 -1.23 -17.66
CA PRO A 93 -2.93 -0.52 -18.80
C PRO A 93 -3.57 0.62 -18.31
N ALA A 94 -3.06 1.09 -17.91
CA ALA A 94 -3.34 2.03 -17.51
C ALA A 94 -4.50 2.33 -17.17
N VAL A 95 -4.70 2.47 -16.64
CA VAL A 95 -5.71 2.72 -16.24
C VAL A 95 -5.60 3.81 -15.68
N ARG A 96 -5.82 4.57 -15.77
CA ARG A 96 -5.64 5.53 -15.23
C ARG A 96 -6.59 5.86 -14.49
N PRO A 97 -6.52 6.17 -13.48
CA PRO A 97 -7.35 6.25 -12.50
C PRO A 97 -8.22 7.26 -12.74
N GLY A 98 -8.52 7.54 -12.89
CA GLY A 98 -9.24 8.30 -13.21
C GLY A 98 -9.67 7.82 -14.40
N GLN A 99 -9.25 7.32 -14.93
CA GLN A 99 -9.47 6.75 -15.96
C GLN A 99 -9.83 5.60 -15.79
N ARG A 100 -10.02 5.24 -15.63
CA ARG A 100 -10.13 4.26 -15.46
C ARG A 100 -10.10 3.50 -15.58
N LEU A 101 -9.90 3.39 -15.98
CA LEU A 101 -9.73 2.59 -16.36
C LEU A 101 -10.11 1.81 -15.96
N ASP A 102 -10.33 1.77 -16.12
CA ASP A 102 -10.58 1.03 -15.92
C ASP A 102 -10.63 0.32 -15.40
N GLY A 103 -10.39 0.46 -15.20
CA GLY A 103 -10.14 -0.17 -14.80
C GLY A 103 -10.08 -0.50 -14.42
#